data_b9ac344a8e18b92cbf3f48e67f495729
#
_entry.id   b9ac344a8e18b92cbf3f48e67f495729
#
_cell.length_a   1.000
_cell.length_b   1.000
_cell.length_c   1.000
_cell.angle_alpha   90.00
_cell.angle_beta   90.00
_cell.angle_gamma   90.00
#
_symmetry.space_group_name_H-M   'P 1'
#
loop_
_entity.id
_entity.type
_entity.pdbx_description
1 polymer ?
#
loop_
_entity_poly.entity_id
_entity_poly.type
_entity_poly.pdbx_seq_one_letter_code
_entity_poly.pdbx_strand_id
1 'polypeptide(L)'
;KMIDAIIKRDEELKTRPISAIVVAPGCLPKAFPKEDGASMVRVEMAYGKCYAALALGRDSSLVKVRHEESPSFTSFLIKTSGGKLFPEGGGMQIRDSDGEVIGAIGVTGDTETVDQELALHGIRSAGLKTDADFEGKGRKFAIRRTKAEDGR
;
A
#
# COMPACT_ATOMS: atom_id res chain seq x y z
N LYS A 1 -8.49 3.76 -14.59
CA LYS A 1 -8.97 2.37 -14.46
C LYS A 1 -8.88 1.84 -13.03
N MET A 2 -7.68 1.81 -12.38
CA MET A 2 -7.59 1.41 -10.96
C MET A 2 -8.44 2.27 -10.04
N ILE A 3 -8.31 3.58 -10.14
CA ILE A 3 -9.04 4.54 -9.32
C ILE A 3 -10.56 4.39 -9.50
N ASP A 4 -11.03 4.31 -10.74
CA ASP A 4 -12.47 4.16 -11.01
C ASP A 4 -13.04 2.88 -10.40
N ALA A 5 -12.25 1.80 -10.45
CA ALA A 5 -12.61 0.52 -9.83
C ALA A 5 -12.68 0.62 -8.30
N ILE A 6 -11.75 1.36 -7.69
CA ILE A 6 -11.74 1.59 -6.24
C ILE A 6 -12.97 2.39 -5.82
N ILE A 7 -13.25 3.51 -6.49
CA ILE A 7 -14.41 4.36 -6.17
C ILE A 7 -15.71 3.56 -6.29
N LYS A 8 -15.87 2.82 -7.38
CA LYS A 8 -17.05 1.97 -7.58
C LYS A 8 -17.20 0.92 -6.47
N ARG A 9 -16.09 0.27 -6.11
CA ARG A 9 -16.09 -0.74 -5.04
C ARG A 9 -16.39 -0.14 -3.68
N ASP A 10 -15.87 1.04 -3.42
CA ASP A 10 -16.15 1.82 -2.22
C ASP A 10 -17.64 2.13 -2.08
N GLU A 11 -18.28 2.61 -3.14
CA GLU A 11 -19.72 2.84 -3.19
C GLU A 11 -20.53 1.57 -2.90
N GLU A 12 -20.13 0.41 -3.46
CA GLU A 12 -20.75 -0.89 -3.20
C GLU A 12 -20.65 -1.30 -1.72
N LEU A 13 -19.49 -1.09 -1.11
CA LEU A 13 -19.22 -1.42 0.29
C LEU A 13 -19.77 -0.40 1.27
N LYS A 14 -20.16 0.79 0.80
CA LYS A 14 -20.65 1.91 1.62
C LYS A 14 -19.67 2.28 2.74
N THR A 15 -18.41 2.42 2.39
CA THR A 15 -17.35 2.75 3.34
C THR A 15 -17.41 4.23 3.76
N ARG A 16 -16.51 4.65 4.62
CA ARG A 16 -16.30 6.07 4.91
C ARG A 16 -15.57 6.73 3.73
N PRO A 17 -15.68 8.06 3.54
CA PRO A 17 -15.00 8.75 2.44
C PRO A 17 -13.51 8.43 2.40
N ILE A 18 -13.04 7.96 1.27
CA ILE A 18 -11.67 7.51 1.07
C ILE A 18 -10.81 8.51 0.30
N SER A 19 -9.53 8.29 0.37
CA SER A 19 -8.53 8.84 -0.54
C SER A 19 -7.66 7.71 -1.07
N ALA A 20 -7.29 7.79 -2.32
CA ALA A 20 -6.40 6.82 -2.94
C ALA A 20 -5.32 7.54 -3.74
N ILE A 21 -4.13 6.97 -3.80
CA ILE A 21 -3.05 7.48 -4.62
C ILE A 21 -2.38 6.35 -5.38
N VAL A 22 -2.06 6.58 -6.64
CA VAL A 22 -1.20 5.70 -7.44
C VAL A 22 0.09 6.45 -7.70
N VAL A 23 1.22 5.80 -7.43
CA VAL A 23 2.55 6.37 -7.61
C VAL A 23 3.42 5.51 -8.53
N ALA A 24 4.37 6.12 -9.21
CA ALA A 24 5.46 5.46 -9.92
C ALA A 24 6.49 4.86 -8.93
N PRO A 25 7.45 4.02 -9.38
CA PRO A 25 8.42 3.36 -8.48
C PRO A 25 9.23 4.31 -7.59
N GLY A 26 9.50 5.52 -8.03
CA GLY A 26 10.15 6.58 -7.21
C GLY A 26 9.20 7.31 -6.26
N CYS A 27 8.02 6.77 -6.00
CA CYS A 27 6.97 7.39 -5.20
C CYS A 27 6.46 8.73 -5.76
N LEU A 28 6.51 8.89 -7.08
CA LEU A 28 6.00 10.07 -7.77
C LEU A 28 4.51 9.91 -8.08
N PRO A 29 3.64 10.83 -7.63
CA PRO A 29 2.20 10.73 -7.85
C PRO A 29 1.83 10.66 -9.34
N LYS A 30 0.92 9.75 -9.69
CA LYS A 30 0.34 9.58 -11.02
C LYS A 30 -1.16 9.87 -11.05
N ALA A 31 -1.88 9.51 -10.01
CA ALA A 31 -3.30 9.79 -9.86
C ALA A 31 -3.63 9.90 -8.38
N PHE A 32 -4.48 10.85 -8.04
CA PHE A 32 -4.88 11.09 -6.67
C PHE A 32 -6.32 11.60 -6.58
N PRO A 33 -7.31 10.75 -6.34
CA PRO A 33 -8.64 11.15 -5.90
C PRO A 33 -8.70 11.25 -4.37
N LYS A 34 -9.42 12.24 -3.93
CA LYS A 34 -9.86 12.40 -2.54
C LYS A 34 -11.36 12.66 -2.58
N GLU A 35 -12.16 11.81 -1.97
CA GLU A 35 -13.58 12.01 -1.90
C GLU A 35 -13.95 13.19 -0.99
N ASP A 36 -15.07 13.83 -1.30
CA ASP A 36 -15.66 14.86 -0.44
C ASP A 36 -15.98 14.24 0.93
N GLY A 37 -15.63 14.96 1.97
CA GLY A 37 -15.77 14.47 3.35
C GLY A 37 -14.57 13.70 3.90
N ALA A 38 -13.63 13.25 3.06
CA ALA A 38 -12.37 12.73 3.56
C ALA A 38 -11.50 13.86 4.15
N SER A 39 -10.88 13.60 5.31
CA SER A 39 -10.07 14.62 5.99
C SER A 39 -8.84 15.02 5.17
N MET A 40 -8.32 16.24 5.38
CA MET A 40 -7.20 16.76 4.61
C MET A 40 -5.91 15.92 4.75
N VAL A 41 -5.68 15.30 5.90
CA VAL A 41 -4.49 14.48 6.17
C VAL A 41 -4.47 13.17 5.38
N ARG A 42 -5.59 12.79 4.74
CA ARG A 42 -5.66 11.57 3.94
C ARG A 42 -4.70 11.57 2.75
N VAL A 43 -4.32 12.76 2.25
CA VAL A 43 -3.30 12.89 1.21
C VAL A 43 -1.96 12.31 1.67
N GLU A 44 -1.48 12.79 2.81
CA GLU A 44 -0.22 12.36 3.41
C GLU A 44 -0.28 10.89 3.83
N MET A 45 -1.42 10.44 4.37
CA MET A 45 -1.61 9.04 4.78
C MET A 45 -1.57 8.09 3.58
N ALA A 46 -2.30 8.36 2.51
CA ALA A 46 -2.29 7.54 1.31
C ALA A 46 -0.89 7.48 0.69
N TYR A 47 -0.22 8.63 0.58
CA TYR A 47 1.15 8.73 0.09
C TYR A 47 2.12 7.95 0.99
N GLY A 48 2.01 8.12 2.30
CA GLY A 48 2.88 7.46 3.27
C GLY A 48 2.77 5.94 3.25
N LYS A 49 1.58 5.40 2.98
CA LYS A 49 1.37 3.96 2.77
C LYS A 49 2.07 3.46 1.50
N CYS A 50 2.00 4.22 0.40
CA CYS A 50 2.79 3.92 -0.81
C CYS A 50 4.29 3.96 -0.53
N TYR A 51 4.74 4.99 0.16
CA TYR A 51 6.15 5.16 0.52
C TYR A 51 6.65 3.96 1.35
N ALA A 52 5.87 3.54 2.36
CA ALA A 52 6.20 2.38 3.18
C ALA A 52 6.33 1.10 2.34
N ALA A 53 5.38 0.87 1.41
CA ALA A 53 5.40 -0.30 0.56
C ALA A 53 6.62 -0.32 -0.38
N LEU A 54 6.92 0.80 -1.04
CA LEU A 54 8.07 0.89 -1.96
C LEU A 54 9.41 0.88 -1.23
N ALA A 55 9.51 1.57 -0.09
CA ALA A 55 10.76 1.65 0.67
C ALA A 55 11.22 0.30 1.23
N LEU A 56 10.28 -0.54 1.68
CA LEU A 56 10.60 -1.84 2.27
C LEU A 56 10.29 -3.03 1.34
N GLY A 57 9.79 -2.77 0.14
CA GLY A 57 9.54 -3.82 -0.86
C GLY A 57 8.46 -4.83 -0.44
N ARG A 58 7.40 -4.38 0.24
CA ARG A 58 6.29 -5.21 0.72
C ARG A 58 5.05 -4.38 0.99
N ASP A 59 3.90 -5.02 1.15
CA ASP A 59 2.67 -4.34 1.54
C ASP A 59 2.86 -3.58 2.86
N SER A 60 2.26 -2.41 2.97
CA SER A 60 2.43 -1.56 4.15
C SER A 60 1.86 -2.16 5.44
N SER A 61 0.93 -3.12 5.33
CA SER A 61 0.49 -3.93 6.47
C SER A 61 1.63 -4.74 7.11
N LEU A 62 2.55 -5.26 6.29
CA LEU A 62 3.74 -5.97 6.77
C LEU A 62 4.78 -5.00 7.34
N VAL A 63 4.82 -3.78 6.84
CA VAL A 63 5.64 -2.71 7.42
C VAL A 63 5.12 -2.34 8.82
N LYS A 64 3.80 -2.33 9.01
CA LYS A 64 3.18 -2.15 10.33
C LYS A 64 3.60 -3.25 11.31
N VAL A 65 3.53 -4.51 10.90
CA VAL A 65 3.99 -5.64 11.73
C VAL A 65 5.47 -5.48 12.08
N ARG A 66 6.29 -5.09 11.11
CA ARG A 66 7.71 -4.80 11.35
C ARG A 66 7.93 -3.67 12.35
N HIS A 67 7.08 -2.65 12.31
CA HIS A 67 7.13 -1.55 13.27
C HIS A 67 6.80 -2.01 14.68
N GLU A 68 5.80 -2.86 14.83
CA GLU A 68 5.42 -3.43 16.13
C GLU A 68 6.51 -4.33 16.70
N GLU A 69 7.18 -5.13 15.86
CA GLU A 69 8.25 -6.04 16.27
C GLU A 69 9.59 -5.33 16.53
N SER A 70 9.86 -4.25 15.83
CA SER A 70 11.15 -3.54 15.85
C SER A 70 10.97 -2.03 15.70
N PRO A 71 10.41 -1.35 16.72
CA PRO A 71 10.08 0.08 16.60
C PRO A 71 11.29 0.97 16.30
N SER A 72 12.46 0.65 16.84
CA SER A 72 13.68 1.45 16.61
C SER A 72 14.12 1.45 15.15
N PHE A 73 13.99 0.31 14.49
CA PHE A 73 14.33 0.18 13.06
C PHE A 73 13.41 1.04 12.19
N THR A 74 12.12 0.89 12.33
CA THR A 74 11.14 1.64 11.53
C THR A 74 11.11 3.12 11.92
N SER A 75 11.33 3.47 13.18
CA SER A 75 11.45 4.88 13.61
C SER A 75 12.62 5.58 12.94
N PHE A 76 13.75 4.90 12.78
CA PHE A 76 14.86 5.43 11.99
C PHE A 76 14.46 5.68 10.53
N LEU A 77 13.77 4.73 9.90
CA LEU A 77 13.29 4.87 8.52
C LEU A 77 12.27 6.01 8.38
N ILE A 78 11.35 6.13 9.30
CA ILE A 78 10.37 7.24 9.33
C ILE A 78 11.11 8.57 9.40
N LYS A 79 12.06 8.70 10.31
CA LYS A 79 12.84 9.92 10.50
C LYS A 79 13.72 10.23 9.28
N THR A 80 14.44 9.24 8.76
CA THR A 80 15.34 9.43 7.60
C THR A 80 14.57 9.73 6.30
N SER A 81 13.32 9.28 6.21
CA SER A 81 12.43 9.61 5.09
C SER A 81 11.82 11.02 5.17
N GLY A 82 12.12 11.79 6.20
CA GLY A 82 11.47 13.09 6.45
C GLY A 82 10.00 12.95 6.86
N GLY A 83 9.64 11.86 7.55
CA GLY A 83 8.29 11.57 8.00
C GLY A 83 7.37 11.00 6.93
N LYS A 84 7.89 10.68 5.74
CA LYS A 84 7.05 10.19 4.62
C LYS A 84 6.56 8.77 4.81
N LEU A 85 7.37 7.90 5.44
CA LEU A 85 7.03 6.50 5.64
C LEU A 85 5.96 6.36 6.72
N PHE A 86 4.78 5.84 6.36
CA PHE A 86 3.67 5.59 7.28
C PHE A 86 3.42 4.08 7.39
N PRO A 87 3.77 3.44 8.53
CA PRO A 87 3.69 1.99 8.69
C PRO A 87 2.26 1.55 9.06
N GLU A 88 1.33 1.70 8.13
CA GLU A 88 -0.08 1.32 8.29
C GLU A 88 -0.60 0.66 7.02
N GLY A 89 -1.51 -0.32 7.14
CA GLY A 89 -2.03 -1.08 6.01
C GLY A 89 -2.84 -0.25 5.01
N GLY A 90 -2.93 -0.74 3.79
CA GLY A 90 -3.59 -0.09 2.66
C GLY A 90 -2.65 0.38 1.55
N GLY A 91 -1.34 0.20 1.71
CA GLY A 91 -0.34 0.42 0.68
C GLY A 91 0.13 -0.90 0.07
N MET A 92 0.13 -1.00 -1.26
CA MET A 92 0.54 -2.22 -1.98
C MET A 92 1.44 -1.88 -3.16
N GLN A 93 2.46 -2.70 -3.38
CA GLN A 93 3.24 -2.65 -4.61
C GLN A 93 2.40 -3.14 -5.79
N ILE A 94 2.54 -2.46 -6.91
CA ILE A 94 1.93 -2.84 -8.18
C ILE A 94 3.00 -3.50 -9.03
N ARG A 95 2.74 -4.72 -9.48
CA ARG A 95 3.65 -5.47 -10.35
C ARG A 95 3.02 -5.73 -11.71
N ASP A 96 3.88 -5.77 -12.73
CA ASP A 96 3.49 -6.24 -14.06
C ASP A 96 3.44 -7.78 -14.14
N SER A 97 3.19 -8.32 -15.35
CA SER A 97 3.14 -9.76 -15.57
C SER A 97 4.48 -10.47 -15.34
N ASP A 98 5.59 -9.76 -15.48
CA ASP A 98 6.95 -10.28 -15.28
C ASP A 98 7.40 -10.17 -13.81
N GLY A 99 6.58 -9.54 -12.97
CA GLY A 99 6.83 -9.34 -11.55
C GLY A 99 7.69 -8.11 -11.22
N GLU A 100 7.94 -7.24 -12.19
CA GLU A 100 8.63 -5.97 -11.94
C GLU A 100 7.70 -5.00 -11.19
N VAL A 101 8.24 -4.30 -10.21
CA VAL A 101 7.51 -3.26 -9.49
C VAL A 101 7.38 -2.03 -10.39
N ILE A 102 6.16 -1.71 -10.79
CA ILE A 102 5.85 -0.58 -11.67
C ILE A 102 5.23 0.60 -10.93
N GLY A 103 5.04 0.48 -9.64
CA GLY A 103 4.50 1.53 -8.78
C GLY A 103 3.93 0.97 -7.49
N ALA A 104 3.13 1.79 -6.84
CA ALA A 104 2.35 1.39 -5.67
C ALA A 104 1.01 2.13 -5.65
N ILE A 105 0.09 1.57 -4.89
CA ILE A 105 -1.19 2.20 -4.57
C ILE A 105 -1.32 2.32 -3.05
N GLY A 106 -1.88 3.42 -2.58
CA GLY A 106 -2.22 3.62 -1.18
C GLY A 106 -3.67 4.06 -1.05
N VAL A 107 -4.42 3.37 -0.21
CA VAL A 107 -5.82 3.68 0.10
C VAL A 107 -5.94 3.97 1.59
N THR A 108 -6.71 4.97 1.92
CA THR A 108 -6.96 5.37 3.31
C THR A 108 -8.36 5.98 3.47
N GLY A 109 -9.02 5.71 4.57
CA GLY A 109 -10.33 6.30 4.87
C GLY A 109 -11.20 5.45 5.78
N ASP A 110 -11.12 4.15 5.67
CA ASP A 110 -11.86 3.20 6.50
C ASP A 110 -10.94 2.39 7.40
N THR A 111 -11.31 1.16 7.76
CA THR A 111 -10.43 0.25 8.48
C THR A 111 -9.29 -0.20 7.60
N GLU A 112 -8.20 -0.62 8.22
CA GLU A 112 -7.04 -1.16 7.50
C GLU A 112 -7.41 -2.32 6.55
N THR A 113 -8.30 -3.20 6.98
CA THR A 113 -8.79 -4.33 6.18
C THR A 113 -9.55 -3.85 4.94
N VAL A 114 -10.41 -2.87 5.08
CA VAL A 114 -11.16 -2.28 3.95
C VAL A 114 -10.22 -1.53 3.01
N ASP A 115 -9.32 -0.73 3.55
CA ASP A 115 -8.33 0.00 2.75
C ASP A 115 -7.48 -0.97 1.90
N GLN A 116 -7.08 -2.11 2.48
CA GLN A 116 -6.34 -3.16 1.76
C GLN A 116 -7.19 -3.85 0.69
N GLU A 117 -8.45 -4.16 0.98
CA GLU A 117 -9.37 -4.75 -0.01
C GLU A 117 -9.52 -3.83 -1.22
N LEU A 118 -9.73 -2.53 -0.98
CA LEU A 118 -9.89 -1.53 -2.04
C LEU A 118 -8.61 -1.41 -2.89
N ALA A 119 -7.44 -1.39 -2.25
CA ALA A 119 -6.16 -1.35 -2.95
C ALA A 119 -5.97 -2.58 -3.86
N LEU A 120 -6.20 -3.77 -3.32
CA LEU A 120 -6.12 -5.03 -4.06
C LEU A 120 -7.10 -5.06 -5.23
N HIS A 121 -8.36 -4.67 -4.98
CA HIS A 121 -9.40 -4.62 -6.01
C HIS A 121 -8.99 -3.68 -7.17
N GLY A 122 -8.44 -2.52 -6.86
CA GLY A 122 -7.95 -1.58 -7.86
C GLY A 122 -6.85 -2.18 -8.75
N ILE A 123 -5.86 -2.82 -8.15
CA ILE A 123 -4.75 -3.46 -8.89
C ILE A 123 -5.30 -4.56 -9.80
N ARG A 124 -6.12 -5.47 -9.28
CA ARG A 124 -6.70 -6.59 -10.02
C ARG A 124 -7.58 -6.12 -11.17
N SER A 125 -8.38 -5.10 -10.97
CA SER A 125 -9.27 -4.53 -11.99
C SER A 125 -8.51 -3.94 -13.19
N ALA A 126 -7.25 -3.58 -12.99
CA ALA A 126 -6.37 -3.13 -14.08
C ALA A 126 -5.63 -4.29 -14.78
N GLY A 127 -5.83 -5.54 -14.36
CA GLY A 127 -5.12 -6.71 -14.89
C GLY A 127 -3.67 -6.81 -14.39
N LEU A 128 -3.33 -6.07 -13.32
CA LEU A 128 -2.00 -6.04 -12.72
C LEU A 128 -1.89 -7.02 -11.55
N LYS A 129 -0.67 -7.19 -11.07
CA LYS A 129 -0.29 -8.17 -10.05
C LYS A 129 0.14 -7.49 -8.76
N THR A 130 0.16 -8.27 -7.69
CA THR A 130 0.66 -7.88 -6.37
C THR A 130 1.81 -8.80 -5.95
N ASP A 131 2.44 -8.50 -4.82
CA ASP A 131 3.48 -9.35 -4.25
C ASP A 131 3.02 -10.80 -4.03
N ALA A 132 1.77 -10.99 -3.62
CA ALA A 132 1.18 -12.31 -3.37
C ALA A 132 1.18 -13.23 -4.61
N ASP A 133 1.13 -12.68 -5.81
CA ASP A 133 1.16 -13.48 -7.05
C ASP A 133 2.52 -14.11 -7.33
N PHE A 134 3.56 -13.61 -6.68
CA PHE A 134 4.96 -14.05 -6.87
C PHE A 134 5.56 -14.68 -5.63
N GLU A 135 4.78 -14.84 -4.58
CA GLU A 135 5.23 -15.45 -3.34
C GLU A 135 5.76 -16.88 -3.60
N GLY A 136 6.96 -17.18 -3.09
CA GLY A 136 7.60 -18.48 -3.30
C GLY A 136 8.22 -18.72 -4.67
N LYS A 137 8.17 -17.76 -5.60
CA LYS A 137 8.67 -17.92 -6.98
C LYS A 137 10.15 -17.55 -7.17
N GLY A 138 10.97 -17.63 -6.13
CA GLY A 138 12.40 -17.41 -6.22
C GLY A 138 12.89 -16.10 -5.59
N ARG A 139 14.22 -15.90 -5.55
CA ARG A 139 14.86 -14.78 -4.86
C ARG A 139 14.40 -13.40 -5.34
N LYS A 140 14.17 -13.24 -6.65
CA LYS A 140 13.71 -11.97 -7.24
C LYS A 140 12.40 -11.48 -6.62
N PHE A 141 11.55 -12.41 -6.19
CA PHE A 141 10.23 -12.12 -5.65
C PHE A 141 10.12 -12.42 -4.15
N ALA A 142 11.24 -12.77 -3.51
CA ALA A 142 11.23 -13.10 -2.09
C ALA A 142 10.86 -11.90 -1.25
N ILE A 143 9.68 -11.97 -0.64
CA ILE A 143 9.27 -11.03 0.38
C ILE A 143 9.88 -11.49 1.71
N ARG A 144 10.60 -10.60 2.37
CA ARG A 144 11.16 -10.90 3.68
C ARG A 144 10.02 -10.98 4.69
N ARG A 145 9.75 -12.17 5.19
CA ARG A 145 8.70 -12.40 6.18
C ARG A 145 9.05 -11.76 7.52
N THR A 146 8.04 -11.32 8.22
CA THR A 146 8.14 -10.93 9.63
C THR A 146 8.10 -12.18 10.51
N LYS A 147 8.45 -12.01 11.80
CA LYS A 147 8.33 -13.12 12.77
C LYS A 147 6.91 -13.65 12.90
N ALA A 148 5.92 -12.77 12.81
CA ALA A 148 4.51 -13.15 12.87
C ALA A 148 4.11 -14.06 11.69
N GLU A 149 4.62 -13.79 10.47
CA GLU A 149 4.35 -14.61 9.28
C GLU A 149 5.07 -15.96 9.32
N ASP A 150 6.27 -15.99 9.92
CA ASP A 150 7.06 -17.20 10.04
C ASP A 150 6.58 -18.11 11.17
N GLY A 151 5.60 -17.68 11.96
CA GLY A 151 5.09 -18.44 13.12
C GLY A 151 6.09 -18.57 14.28
N ARG A 152 7.02 -17.63 14.38
CA ARG A 152 8.09 -17.63 15.39
C ARG A 152 7.86 -16.56 16.46
#